data_cb2c4f2ee24a3bf008395dbd40522b4e
#
_entry.id   cb2c4f2ee24a3bf008395dbd40522b4e
#
_cell.length_a   1.000
_cell.length_b   1.000
_cell.length_c   1.000
_cell.angle_alpha   90.00
_cell.angle_beta   90.00
_cell.angle_gamma   90.00
#
_symmetry.space_group_name_H-M   'P 1'
#
loop_
_entity.id
_entity.type
_entity.pdbx_description
1 polymer ?
#
loop_
_entity_poly.entity_id
_entity_poly.type
_entity_poly.pdbx_seq_one_letter_code
_entity_poly.pdbx_strand_id
1 'polypeptide(L)'
;QDNNSLNSNCLFKEQTVQYNEVFFVPELFENCILFVTQGSFEIVNDLNQEHTIITDEMIFIPPFTSLKARALSPIKLILLTFENNNSLYQKLNLDSQTIICNTVTTGFKIMKINSHIQLFLSSISAYLNDNINCFGLFLNKQSELFYLLKMYYSRDEIINFFCSILCNKNDFKQNVLKNYTRDSSVSDLALKCNMSLKTFTRRFKENFGETPYQWLLKQNIREIRIKLAD
;
A
#
# COMPACT_ATOMS: atom_id res chain seq x y z
N GLN A 1 -20.36 17.53 0.23
CA GLN A 1 -20.52 16.51 1.29
C GLN A 1 -19.42 15.50 1.07
N ASP A 2 -18.30 15.69 1.77
CA ASP A 2 -17.07 14.94 1.62
C ASP A 2 -17.17 13.63 2.42
N ASN A 3 -17.63 12.55 1.77
CA ASN A 3 -17.60 11.21 2.33
C ASN A 3 -16.27 10.52 1.98
N ASN A 4 -15.16 11.06 2.45
CA ASN A 4 -13.84 10.44 2.29
C ASN A 4 -13.11 10.26 3.63
N SER A 5 -13.82 9.81 4.67
CA SER A 5 -13.18 9.31 5.88
C SER A 5 -12.78 7.85 5.64
N LEU A 6 -11.47 7.61 5.49
CA LEU A 6 -10.87 6.30 5.59
C LEU A 6 -11.01 5.83 7.05
N ASN A 7 -12.03 5.03 7.35
CA ASN A 7 -12.14 4.35 8.64
C ASN A 7 -10.89 3.49 8.85
N SER A 8 -10.12 3.79 9.88
CA SER A 8 -8.79 3.28 10.15
C SER A 8 -8.72 1.79 10.54
N ASN A 9 -9.85 1.10 10.62
CA ASN A 9 -9.92 -0.31 11.02
C ASN A 9 -10.33 -1.26 9.90
N CYS A 10 -10.61 -0.80 8.70
CA CYS A 10 -11.03 -1.66 7.60
C CYS A 10 -9.86 -1.95 6.67
N LEU A 11 -9.36 -3.21 6.70
CA LEU A 11 -8.28 -3.67 5.81
C LEU A 11 -8.70 -3.65 4.34
N PHE A 12 -9.97 -3.90 4.05
CA PHE A 12 -10.54 -3.86 2.71
C PHE A 12 -11.56 -2.73 2.59
N LYS A 13 -11.51 -2.00 1.49
CA LYS A 13 -12.47 -0.96 1.15
C LYS A 13 -12.89 -1.06 -0.31
N GLU A 14 -14.18 -0.96 -0.58
CA GLU A 14 -14.70 -0.85 -1.93
C GLU A 14 -14.97 0.62 -2.26
N GLN A 15 -14.64 1.04 -3.49
CA GLN A 15 -14.86 2.39 -3.99
C GLN A 15 -15.38 2.35 -5.42
N THR A 16 -16.38 3.16 -5.71
CA THR A 16 -16.89 3.43 -7.07
C THR A 16 -16.53 4.85 -7.47
N VAL A 17 -16.12 5.03 -8.72
CA VAL A 17 -15.78 6.34 -9.29
C VAL A 17 -16.49 6.46 -10.64
N GLN A 18 -17.06 7.62 -10.91
CA GLN A 18 -17.81 7.85 -12.15
C GLN A 18 -16.88 8.20 -13.32
N TYR A 19 -17.39 8.06 -14.54
CA TYR A 19 -16.65 8.44 -15.75
C TYR A 19 -16.12 9.89 -15.65
N ASN A 20 -14.88 10.08 -16.07
CA ASN A 20 -14.14 11.36 -16.09
C ASN A 20 -13.89 11.99 -14.71
N GLU A 21 -14.24 11.32 -13.62
CA GLU A 21 -13.92 11.76 -12.27
C GLU A 21 -12.44 11.50 -11.96
N VAL A 22 -11.80 12.49 -11.30
CA VAL A 22 -10.43 12.34 -10.80
C VAL A 22 -10.49 11.86 -9.36
N PHE A 23 -9.81 10.75 -9.10
CA PHE A 23 -9.70 10.20 -7.76
C PHE A 23 -8.26 10.11 -7.29
N PHE A 24 -8.10 10.06 -5.99
CA PHE A 24 -6.80 9.98 -5.35
C PHE A 24 -6.75 8.78 -4.41
N VAL A 25 -5.66 8.01 -4.50
CA VAL A 25 -5.22 7.20 -3.38
C VAL A 25 -4.22 8.05 -2.61
N PRO A 26 -4.56 8.49 -1.39
CA PRO A 26 -3.69 9.37 -0.62
C PRO A 26 -2.41 8.63 -0.23
N GLU A 27 -1.38 9.36 0.14
CA GLU A 27 -0.21 8.77 0.79
C GLU A 27 -0.65 8.02 2.05
N LEU A 28 -0.46 6.70 2.03
CA LEU A 28 -0.72 5.82 3.16
C LEU A 28 0.60 5.45 3.83
N PHE A 29 0.56 5.13 5.13
CA PHE A 29 1.70 4.56 5.85
C PHE A 29 1.87 3.08 5.57
N GLU A 30 0.79 2.46 5.15
CA GLU A 30 0.65 1.06 4.87
C GLU A 30 0.86 0.81 3.37
N ASN A 31 1.21 -0.41 3.05
CA ASN A 31 1.14 -0.87 1.67
C ASN A 31 -0.31 -0.94 1.23
N CYS A 32 -0.57 -0.66 -0.04
CA CYS A 32 -1.90 -0.81 -0.61
C CYS A 32 -1.84 -1.66 -1.88
N ILE A 33 -2.76 -2.61 -2.02
CA ILE A 33 -3.07 -3.24 -3.30
C ILE A 33 -4.44 -2.72 -3.74
N LEU A 34 -4.48 -2.16 -4.95
CA LEU A 34 -5.69 -1.71 -5.59
C LEU A 34 -6.08 -2.71 -6.67
N PHE A 35 -7.27 -3.27 -6.57
CA PHE A 35 -7.84 -4.22 -7.52
C PHE A 35 -8.92 -3.54 -8.35
N VAL A 36 -8.84 -3.66 -9.69
CA VAL A 36 -9.85 -3.13 -10.61
C VAL A 36 -10.82 -4.27 -10.94
N THR A 37 -11.99 -4.22 -10.33
CA THR A 37 -13.03 -5.24 -10.56
C THR A 37 -13.96 -4.90 -11.73
N GLN A 38 -14.01 -3.61 -12.09
CA GLN A 38 -14.80 -3.13 -13.25
C GLN A 38 -14.22 -1.81 -13.78
N GLY A 39 -14.28 -1.62 -15.09
CA GLY A 39 -13.94 -0.36 -15.75
C GLY A 39 -12.45 -0.16 -16.00
N SER A 40 -12.06 1.08 -16.23
CA SER A 40 -10.69 1.46 -16.54
C SER A 40 -10.38 2.90 -16.10
N PHE A 41 -9.11 3.16 -15.79
CA PHE A 41 -8.61 4.49 -15.46
C PHE A 41 -7.18 4.68 -15.98
N GLU A 42 -6.79 5.94 -16.12
CA GLU A 42 -5.41 6.33 -16.41
C GLU A 42 -4.73 6.89 -15.18
N ILE A 43 -3.47 6.50 -14.96
CA ILE A 43 -2.62 7.05 -13.90
C ILE A 43 -1.89 8.25 -14.48
N VAL A 44 -2.02 9.39 -13.78
CA VAL A 44 -1.25 10.59 -14.09
C VAL A 44 0.07 10.52 -13.31
N ASN A 45 1.17 10.25 -14.01
CA ASN A 45 2.50 10.20 -13.41
C ASN A 45 3.26 11.50 -13.67
N ASP A 46 4.05 11.98 -12.71
CA ASP A 46 4.88 13.19 -12.85
C ASP A 46 5.90 13.11 -14.01
N LEU A 47 6.11 11.90 -14.55
CA LEU A 47 6.99 11.63 -15.69
C LEU A 47 6.27 11.59 -17.04
N ASN A 48 5.02 12.05 -17.14
CA ASN A 48 4.18 12.01 -18.36
C ASN A 48 4.03 10.61 -18.99
N GLN A 49 4.19 9.55 -18.22
CA GLN A 49 3.86 8.20 -18.66
C GLN A 49 2.43 7.88 -18.24
N GLU A 50 1.52 7.95 -19.19
CA GLU A 50 0.12 7.54 -18.99
C GLU A 50 0.06 6.01 -18.99
N HIS A 51 -0.28 5.42 -17.86
CA HIS A 51 -0.58 3.99 -17.75
C HIS A 51 -2.09 3.81 -17.60
N THR A 52 -2.70 3.15 -18.58
CA THR A 52 -4.11 2.75 -18.47
C THR A 52 -4.20 1.42 -17.76
N ILE A 53 -5.02 1.38 -16.71
CA ILE A 53 -5.32 0.19 -15.92
C ILE A 53 -6.75 -0.20 -16.23
N ILE A 54 -6.97 -1.48 -16.46
CA ILE A 54 -8.25 -2.03 -16.89
C ILE A 54 -8.80 -3.07 -15.91
N THR A 55 -10.04 -3.48 -16.13
CA THR A 55 -10.65 -4.60 -15.39
C THR A 55 -9.72 -5.82 -15.37
N ASP A 56 -9.71 -6.53 -14.25
CA ASP A 56 -8.87 -7.69 -13.97
C ASP A 56 -7.37 -7.37 -13.90
N GLU A 57 -7.04 -6.16 -13.50
CA GLU A 57 -5.67 -5.78 -13.14
C GLU A 57 -5.61 -5.30 -11.70
N MET A 58 -4.46 -5.52 -11.06
CA MET A 58 -4.15 -5.01 -9.73
C MET A 58 -2.83 -4.27 -9.72
N ILE A 59 -2.74 -3.26 -8.85
CA ILE A 59 -1.57 -2.39 -8.71
C ILE A 59 -1.10 -2.43 -7.26
N PHE A 60 0.21 -2.53 -7.08
CA PHE A 60 0.83 -2.35 -5.78
C PHE A 60 1.27 -0.89 -5.61
N ILE A 61 0.81 -0.27 -4.53
CA ILE A 61 1.13 1.10 -4.11
C ILE A 61 1.91 1.00 -2.80
N PRO A 62 3.22 1.28 -2.83
CA PRO A 62 4.04 1.23 -1.61
C PRO A 62 3.70 2.39 -0.67
N PRO A 63 4.09 2.31 0.61
CA PRO A 63 3.91 3.39 1.57
C PRO A 63 4.48 4.72 1.06
N PHE A 64 3.86 5.82 1.44
CA PHE A 64 4.27 7.20 1.08
C PHE A 64 4.26 7.50 -0.42
N THR A 65 3.47 6.73 -1.15
CA THR A 65 3.20 6.97 -2.56
C THR A 65 1.75 7.40 -2.71
N SER A 66 1.51 8.53 -3.35
CA SER A 66 0.18 8.95 -3.76
C SER A 66 -0.07 8.50 -5.19
N LEU A 67 -1.31 8.18 -5.49
CA LEU A 67 -1.76 7.88 -6.85
C LEU A 67 -2.87 8.86 -7.22
N LYS A 68 -2.67 9.59 -8.31
CA LYS A 68 -3.68 10.42 -8.95
C LYS A 68 -4.12 9.73 -10.23
N ALA A 69 -5.41 9.52 -10.40
CA ALA A 69 -5.94 8.83 -11.55
C ALA A 69 -7.25 9.45 -12.03
N ARG A 70 -7.55 9.27 -13.32
CA ARG A 70 -8.80 9.70 -13.96
C ARG A 70 -9.54 8.49 -14.49
N ALA A 71 -10.82 8.38 -14.17
CA ALA A 71 -11.68 7.30 -14.64
C ALA A 71 -11.99 7.47 -16.13
N LEU A 72 -11.68 6.46 -16.93
CA LEU A 72 -11.99 6.39 -18.37
C LEU A 72 -13.35 5.73 -18.65
N SER A 73 -13.91 5.07 -17.64
CA SER A 73 -15.26 4.50 -17.60
C SER A 73 -15.74 4.51 -16.15
N PRO A 74 -17.00 4.23 -15.83
CA PRO A 74 -17.38 3.94 -14.45
C PRO A 74 -16.55 2.78 -13.91
N ILE A 75 -15.88 2.98 -12.77
CA ILE A 75 -14.97 1.99 -12.19
C ILE A 75 -15.44 1.51 -10.82
N LYS A 76 -15.12 0.26 -10.53
CA LYS A 76 -15.27 -0.35 -9.21
C LYS A 76 -13.92 -0.89 -8.76
N LEU A 77 -13.48 -0.44 -7.60
CA LEU A 77 -12.18 -0.76 -7.02
C LEU A 77 -12.35 -1.42 -5.67
N ILE A 78 -11.47 -2.37 -5.36
CA ILE A 78 -11.27 -2.86 -4.00
C ILE A 78 -9.83 -2.49 -3.61
N LEU A 79 -9.68 -1.86 -2.45
CA LEU A 79 -8.39 -1.52 -1.86
C LEU A 79 -8.14 -2.44 -0.66
N LEU A 80 -6.95 -2.99 -0.58
CA LEU A 80 -6.43 -3.70 0.59
C LEU A 80 -5.25 -2.91 1.15
N THR A 81 -5.33 -2.49 2.41
CA THR A 81 -4.19 -1.91 3.13
C THR A 81 -3.58 -2.92 4.09
N PHE A 82 -2.26 -2.95 4.21
CA PHE A 82 -1.56 -3.86 5.10
C PHE A 82 -0.18 -3.34 5.51
N GLU A 83 0.24 -3.68 6.71
CA GLU A 83 1.55 -3.29 7.23
C GLU A 83 2.69 -4.06 6.56
N ASN A 84 3.84 -3.38 6.45
CA ASN A 84 5.07 -4.01 6.00
C ASN A 84 5.74 -4.73 7.19
N ASN A 85 5.32 -5.94 7.46
CA ASN A 85 5.88 -6.76 8.52
C ASN A 85 6.56 -8.03 7.95
N ASN A 86 7.40 -8.67 8.77
CA ASN A 86 8.09 -9.90 8.38
C ASN A 86 7.14 -11.04 7.98
N SER A 87 5.85 -10.94 8.34
CA SER A 87 4.83 -11.93 8.00
C SER A 87 4.55 -12.01 6.49
N LEU A 88 4.69 -10.90 5.75
CA LEU A 88 4.54 -10.88 4.30
C LEU A 88 5.57 -11.80 3.62
N TYR A 89 6.85 -11.67 4.00
CA TYR A 89 7.93 -12.50 3.45
C TYR A 89 7.70 -13.97 3.74
N GLN A 90 7.25 -14.30 4.96
CA GLN A 90 6.94 -15.67 5.36
C GLN A 90 5.74 -16.22 4.59
N LYS A 91 4.65 -15.45 4.46
CA LYS A 91 3.44 -15.87 3.74
C LYS A 91 3.70 -16.11 2.26
N LEU A 92 4.51 -15.27 1.63
CA LEU A 92 4.90 -15.42 0.22
C LEU A 92 6.09 -16.39 0.01
N ASN A 93 6.66 -16.96 1.09
CA ASN A 93 7.84 -17.85 1.03
C ASN A 93 9.03 -17.20 0.31
N LEU A 94 9.22 -15.91 0.50
CA LEU A 94 10.29 -15.15 -0.09
C LEU A 94 11.46 -15.09 0.90
N ASP A 95 12.48 -15.90 0.68
CA ASP A 95 13.73 -15.80 1.43
C ASP A 95 14.36 -14.43 1.20
N SER A 96 14.48 -13.69 2.27
CA SER A 96 14.95 -12.30 2.23
C SER A 96 16.41 -12.17 1.76
N GLN A 97 17.19 -13.26 1.73
CA GLN A 97 18.60 -13.24 1.36
C GLN A 97 18.86 -13.44 -0.14
N THR A 98 17.87 -13.93 -0.90
CA THR A 98 18.06 -14.34 -2.32
C THR A 98 17.31 -13.44 -3.32
N ILE A 99 16.71 -12.34 -2.87
CA ILE A 99 15.99 -11.45 -3.79
C ILE A 99 16.99 -10.48 -4.42
N ILE A 100 17.35 -10.76 -5.66
CA ILE A 100 18.14 -9.86 -6.51
C ILE A 100 17.15 -9.14 -7.41
N CYS A 101 16.92 -7.87 -7.17
CA CYS A 101 16.15 -7.04 -8.08
C CYS A 101 17.10 -6.45 -9.11
N ASN A 102 17.09 -6.99 -10.31
CA ASN A 102 17.94 -6.54 -11.41
C ASN A 102 17.53 -5.20 -12.02
N THR A 103 16.40 -4.63 -11.62
CA THR A 103 15.91 -3.36 -12.17
C THR A 103 15.31 -2.48 -11.09
N VAL A 104 15.89 -1.31 -10.86
CA VAL A 104 15.21 -0.18 -10.21
C VAL A 104 14.23 0.37 -11.25
N THR A 105 13.05 -0.22 -11.34
CA THR A 105 12.01 0.30 -12.21
C THR A 105 11.21 1.35 -11.45
N THR A 106 11.29 2.57 -11.90
CA THR A 106 10.39 3.65 -11.48
C THR A 106 8.99 3.37 -12.05
N GLY A 107 7.96 3.53 -11.22
CA GLY A 107 6.57 3.38 -11.63
C GLY A 107 5.80 2.27 -10.89
N PHE A 108 4.48 2.28 -11.06
CA PHE A 108 3.58 1.29 -10.47
C PHE A 108 3.75 -0.07 -11.15
N LYS A 109 3.68 -1.12 -10.33
CA LYS A 109 3.71 -2.49 -10.82
C LYS A 109 2.30 -3.02 -10.96
N ILE A 110 2.00 -3.50 -12.16
CA ILE A 110 0.70 -4.03 -12.54
C ILE A 110 0.82 -5.53 -12.64
N MET A 111 -0.18 -6.24 -12.14
CA MET A 111 -0.30 -7.69 -12.26
C MET A 111 -1.75 -8.05 -12.63
N LYS A 112 -1.93 -9.04 -13.49
CA LYS A 112 -3.26 -9.49 -13.90
C LYS A 112 -3.93 -10.31 -12.80
N ILE A 113 -5.25 -10.13 -12.65
CA ILE A 113 -6.08 -10.87 -11.73
C ILE A 113 -6.55 -12.14 -12.44
N ASN A 114 -6.28 -13.31 -11.85
CA ASN A 114 -6.78 -14.59 -12.35
C ASN A 114 -8.16 -14.94 -11.73
N SER A 115 -8.79 -16.03 -12.23
CA SER A 115 -10.12 -16.45 -11.79
C SER A 115 -10.22 -16.73 -10.28
N HIS A 116 -9.16 -17.21 -9.63
CA HIS A 116 -9.16 -17.49 -8.19
C HIS A 116 -9.15 -16.20 -7.37
N ILE A 117 -8.41 -15.20 -7.81
CA ILE A 117 -8.42 -13.85 -7.19
C ILE A 117 -9.78 -13.17 -7.47
N GLN A 118 -10.40 -13.36 -8.65
CA GLN A 118 -11.75 -12.83 -8.93
C GLN A 118 -12.79 -13.41 -7.95
N LEU A 119 -12.78 -14.73 -7.70
CA LEU A 119 -13.65 -15.37 -6.72
C LEU A 119 -13.41 -14.84 -5.30
N PHE A 120 -12.13 -14.66 -4.92
CA PHE A 120 -11.75 -14.05 -3.65
C PHE A 120 -12.34 -12.63 -3.53
N LEU A 121 -12.14 -11.76 -4.54
CA LEU A 121 -12.65 -10.40 -4.54
C LEU A 121 -14.19 -10.35 -4.52
N SER A 122 -14.85 -11.28 -5.18
CA SER A 122 -16.32 -11.41 -5.11
C SER A 122 -16.79 -11.68 -3.68
N SER A 123 -16.08 -12.53 -2.93
CA SER A 123 -16.40 -12.76 -1.51
C SER A 123 -16.18 -11.53 -0.64
N ILE A 124 -15.11 -10.76 -0.89
CA ILE A 124 -14.84 -9.50 -0.20
C ILE A 124 -15.95 -8.48 -0.49
N SER A 125 -16.31 -8.31 -1.77
CA SER A 125 -17.38 -7.38 -2.17
C SER A 125 -18.72 -7.74 -1.49
N ALA A 126 -19.06 -9.04 -1.40
CA ALA A 126 -20.25 -9.49 -0.69
C ALA A 126 -20.23 -9.07 0.81
N TYR A 127 -19.12 -9.30 1.50
CA TYR A 127 -18.99 -8.92 2.92
C TYR A 127 -19.08 -7.39 3.12
N LEU A 128 -18.47 -6.61 2.23
CA LEU A 128 -18.53 -5.15 2.32
C LEU A 128 -19.94 -4.63 2.03
N ASN A 129 -20.67 -5.22 1.09
CA ASN A 129 -22.07 -4.89 0.78
C ASN A 129 -23.01 -5.23 1.95
N ASP A 130 -22.73 -6.32 2.68
CA ASP A 130 -23.47 -6.71 3.88
C ASP A 130 -23.07 -5.88 5.12
N ASN A 131 -22.20 -4.87 4.96
CA ASN A 131 -21.66 -4.02 6.03
C ASN A 131 -20.96 -4.83 7.14
N ILE A 132 -20.36 -5.97 6.80
CA ILE A 132 -19.58 -6.75 7.75
C ILE A 132 -18.30 -5.99 8.09
N ASN A 133 -18.16 -5.58 9.36
CA ASN A 133 -16.97 -4.91 9.88
C ASN A 133 -16.29 -5.79 10.95
N CYS A 134 -15.76 -6.94 10.53
CA CYS A 134 -15.07 -7.88 11.41
C CYS A 134 -13.57 -7.91 11.07
N PHE A 135 -12.76 -7.23 11.88
CA PHE A 135 -11.31 -7.13 11.67
C PHE A 135 -10.64 -8.51 11.59
N GLY A 136 -11.03 -9.47 12.46
CA GLY A 136 -10.48 -10.82 12.42
C GLY A 136 -10.80 -11.57 11.13
N LEU A 137 -12.01 -11.40 10.57
CA LEU A 137 -12.37 -11.96 9.28
C LEU A 137 -11.47 -11.38 8.17
N PHE A 138 -11.30 -10.07 8.14
CA PHE A 138 -10.48 -9.42 7.11
C PHE A 138 -8.99 -9.72 7.23
N LEU A 139 -8.45 -9.95 8.43
CA LEU A 139 -7.09 -10.48 8.63
C LEU A 139 -6.92 -11.88 8.03
N ASN A 140 -7.91 -12.76 8.22
CA ASN A 140 -7.90 -14.09 7.61
C ASN A 140 -7.99 -13.99 6.08
N LYS A 141 -8.84 -13.11 5.57
CA LYS A 141 -8.95 -12.84 4.13
C LYS A 141 -7.68 -12.25 3.55
N GLN A 142 -7.01 -11.36 4.25
CA GLN A 142 -5.67 -10.90 3.85
C GLN A 142 -4.67 -12.06 3.75
N SER A 143 -4.68 -12.97 4.71
CA SER A 143 -3.81 -14.15 4.70
C SER A 143 -4.13 -15.08 3.54
N GLU A 144 -5.43 -15.32 3.29
CA GLU A 144 -5.92 -16.09 2.13
C GLU A 144 -5.40 -15.51 0.81
N LEU A 145 -5.51 -14.18 0.62
CA LEU A 145 -4.98 -13.52 -0.58
C LEU A 145 -3.50 -13.82 -0.79
N PHE A 146 -2.66 -13.70 0.23
CA PHE A 146 -1.23 -13.96 0.10
C PHE A 146 -0.94 -15.43 -0.24
N TYR A 147 -1.72 -16.38 0.27
CA TYR A 147 -1.62 -17.78 -0.15
C TYR A 147 -2.04 -17.97 -1.61
N LEU A 148 -3.13 -17.33 -2.05
CA LEU A 148 -3.56 -17.38 -3.46
C LEU A 148 -2.50 -16.78 -4.38
N LEU A 149 -1.89 -15.64 -4.02
CA LEU A 149 -0.79 -15.06 -4.78
C LEU A 149 0.37 -16.05 -4.90
N LYS A 150 0.78 -16.68 -3.79
CA LYS A 150 1.85 -17.68 -3.77
C LYS A 150 1.55 -18.91 -4.63
N MET A 151 0.29 -19.37 -4.67
CA MET A 151 -0.09 -20.59 -5.37
C MET A 151 -0.27 -20.40 -6.88
N TYR A 152 -0.72 -19.22 -7.30
CA TYR A 152 -1.17 -19.00 -8.68
C TYR A 152 -0.31 -18.05 -9.50
N TYR A 153 0.68 -17.42 -8.89
CA TYR A 153 1.66 -16.59 -9.59
C TYR A 153 3.07 -17.12 -9.38
N SER A 154 3.91 -16.95 -10.38
CA SER A 154 5.31 -17.33 -10.29
C SER A 154 6.05 -16.47 -9.25
N ARG A 155 7.16 -16.99 -8.75
CA ARG A 155 8.01 -16.24 -7.81
C ARG A 155 8.48 -14.91 -8.40
N ASP A 156 8.82 -14.89 -9.69
CA ASP A 156 9.30 -13.68 -10.37
C ASP A 156 8.21 -12.63 -10.54
N GLU A 157 6.97 -13.02 -10.83
CA GLU A 157 5.83 -12.11 -10.85
C GLU A 157 5.59 -11.47 -9.47
N ILE A 158 5.63 -12.28 -8.41
CA ILE A 158 5.47 -11.79 -7.03
C ILE A 158 6.60 -10.83 -6.65
N ILE A 159 7.86 -11.18 -6.95
CA ILE A 159 9.02 -10.33 -6.68
C ILE A 159 8.91 -9.02 -7.47
N ASN A 160 8.54 -9.08 -8.74
CA ASN A 160 8.37 -7.88 -9.56
C ASN A 160 7.22 -6.99 -9.02
N PHE A 161 6.09 -7.58 -8.65
CA PHE A 161 4.93 -6.86 -8.13
C PHE A 161 5.25 -6.13 -6.82
N PHE A 162 5.93 -6.77 -5.89
CA PHE A 162 6.33 -6.21 -4.60
C PHE A 162 7.76 -5.65 -4.58
N CYS A 163 8.38 -5.41 -5.74
CA CYS A 163 9.81 -5.07 -5.80
C CYS A 163 10.18 -3.82 -5.00
N SER A 164 9.30 -2.82 -4.94
CA SER A 164 9.54 -1.58 -4.19
C SER A 164 9.77 -1.80 -2.69
N ILE A 165 9.20 -2.85 -2.11
CA ILE A 165 9.40 -3.20 -0.69
C ILE A 165 10.38 -4.37 -0.50
N LEU A 166 10.48 -5.28 -1.47
CA LEU A 166 11.35 -6.45 -1.38
C LEU A 166 12.81 -6.11 -1.69
N CYS A 167 13.04 -5.21 -2.65
CA CYS A 167 14.36 -4.90 -3.19
C CYS A 167 15.11 -3.81 -2.43
N ASN A 168 14.38 -2.97 -1.70
CA ASN A 168 14.95 -1.82 -0.98
C ASN A 168 15.34 -2.15 0.47
N LYS A 169 16.00 -3.31 0.70
CA LYS A 169 16.43 -3.72 2.06
C LYS A 169 17.31 -2.70 2.80
N ASN A 170 17.99 -1.84 2.06
CA ASN A 170 18.86 -0.79 2.60
C ASN A 170 18.24 0.62 2.45
N ASP A 171 16.99 0.73 2.04
CA ASP A 171 16.36 2.05 1.94
C ASP A 171 16.14 2.63 3.34
N PHE A 172 16.69 3.81 3.53
CA PHE A 172 16.54 4.55 4.77
C PHE A 172 15.06 4.76 5.14
N LYS A 173 14.20 5.08 4.15
CA LYS A 173 12.77 5.23 4.36
C LYS A 173 12.16 3.97 4.96
N GLN A 174 12.40 2.82 4.33
CA GLN A 174 11.87 1.52 4.79
C GLN A 174 12.36 1.18 6.19
N ASN A 175 13.64 1.48 6.50
CA ASN A 175 14.18 1.24 7.83
C ASN A 175 13.51 2.11 8.89
N VAL A 176 13.26 3.39 8.59
CA VAL A 176 12.53 4.30 9.48
C VAL A 176 11.12 3.78 9.73
N LEU A 177 10.41 3.38 8.68
CA LEU A 177 9.03 2.92 8.76
C LEU A 177 8.87 1.63 9.54
N LYS A 178 9.79 0.68 9.32
CA LYS A 178 9.82 -0.58 10.06
C LYS A 178 10.01 -0.38 11.57
N ASN A 179 10.75 0.67 11.95
CA ASN A 179 11.07 0.97 13.34
C ASN A 179 10.13 1.99 13.99
N TYR A 180 9.27 2.64 13.19
CA TYR A 180 8.31 3.59 13.68
C TYR A 180 7.22 2.90 14.50
N THR A 181 6.96 3.44 15.67
CA THR A 181 5.79 3.17 16.50
C THR A 181 5.22 4.51 16.96
N ARG A 182 3.95 4.54 17.31
CA ARG A 182 3.25 5.75 17.74
C ARG A 182 4.00 6.55 18.81
N ASP A 183 4.62 5.85 19.76
CA ASP A 183 5.31 6.45 20.89
C ASP A 183 6.79 6.72 20.59
N SER A 184 7.22 6.54 19.34
CA SER A 184 8.61 6.74 18.96
C SER A 184 8.99 8.21 19.04
N SER A 185 10.05 8.52 19.77
CA SER A 185 10.76 9.79 19.67
C SER A 185 11.76 9.79 18.49
N VAL A 186 12.22 10.97 18.10
CA VAL A 186 13.27 11.10 17.08
C VAL A 186 14.55 10.35 17.50
N SER A 187 14.88 10.39 18.78
CA SER A 187 16.05 9.71 19.35
C SER A 187 15.90 8.20 19.28
N ASP A 188 14.71 7.67 19.60
CA ASP A 188 14.43 6.24 19.53
C ASP A 188 14.52 5.71 18.10
N LEU A 189 13.98 6.46 17.14
CA LEU A 189 14.06 6.10 15.72
C LEU A 189 15.53 6.11 15.24
N ALA A 190 16.31 7.10 15.65
CA ALA A 190 17.72 7.15 15.29
C ALA A 190 18.47 5.92 15.84
N LEU A 191 18.25 5.54 17.11
CA LEU A 191 18.83 4.36 17.74
C LEU A 191 18.41 3.07 17.03
N LYS A 192 17.11 2.89 16.79
CA LYS A 192 16.56 1.71 16.08
C LYS A 192 17.09 1.60 14.64
N CYS A 193 17.41 2.73 14.02
CA CYS A 193 18.05 2.78 12.69
C CYS A 193 19.59 2.63 12.75
N ASN A 194 20.18 2.39 13.93
CA ASN A 194 21.61 2.32 14.15
C ASN A 194 22.38 3.57 13.68
N MET A 195 21.84 4.76 13.96
CA MET A 195 22.40 6.03 13.54
C MET A 195 22.52 7.01 14.71
N SER A 196 23.53 7.89 14.65
CA SER A 196 23.54 9.06 15.53
C SER A 196 22.37 10.01 15.18
N LEU A 197 21.84 10.72 16.16
CA LEU A 197 20.74 11.67 15.97
C LEU A 197 21.03 12.68 14.85
N LYS A 198 22.26 13.18 14.76
CA LYS A 198 22.70 14.11 13.71
C LYS A 198 22.66 13.48 12.32
N THR A 199 23.16 12.27 12.18
CA THR A 199 23.16 11.53 10.92
C THR A 199 21.73 11.18 10.50
N PHE A 200 20.92 10.72 11.45
CA PHE A 200 19.51 10.37 11.23
C PHE A 200 18.73 11.60 10.74
N THR A 201 18.80 12.73 11.45
CA THR A 201 18.08 13.96 11.09
C THR A 201 18.44 14.47 9.69
N ARG A 202 19.73 14.43 9.33
CA ARG A 202 20.19 14.82 7.99
C ARG A 202 19.62 13.90 6.92
N ARG A 203 19.79 12.57 7.07
CA ARG A 203 19.27 11.57 6.12
C ARG A 203 17.77 11.60 6.02
N PHE A 204 17.08 11.83 7.14
CA PHE A 204 15.66 11.94 7.18
C PHE A 204 15.15 13.10 6.29
N LYS A 205 15.75 14.29 6.46
CA LYS A 205 15.40 15.45 5.65
C LYS A 205 15.68 15.23 4.15
N GLU A 206 16.81 14.59 3.82
CA GLU A 206 17.17 14.24 2.44
C GLU A 206 16.16 13.26 1.80
N ASN A 207 15.62 12.31 2.57
CA ASN A 207 14.75 11.27 2.06
C ASN A 207 13.25 11.60 2.14
N PHE A 208 12.82 12.30 3.20
CA PHE A 208 11.40 12.62 3.45
C PHE A 208 11.03 14.06 3.09
N GLY A 209 12.00 14.92 2.77
CA GLY A 209 11.78 16.34 2.45
C GLY A 209 11.47 17.23 3.67
N GLU A 210 11.33 16.65 4.86
CA GLU A 210 11.00 17.36 6.11
C GLU A 210 11.81 16.81 7.30
N THR A 211 11.77 17.51 8.44
CA THR A 211 12.48 17.04 9.64
C THR A 211 11.75 15.87 10.30
N PRO A 212 12.47 14.97 11.02
CA PRO A 212 11.83 13.86 11.75
C PRO A 212 10.75 14.33 12.72
N TYR A 213 10.98 15.46 13.39
CA TYR A 213 10.01 16.02 14.34
C TYR A 213 8.71 16.47 13.66
N GLN A 214 8.82 17.21 12.54
CA GLN A 214 7.65 17.63 11.75
C GLN A 214 6.87 16.43 11.24
N TRP A 215 7.58 15.42 10.78
CA TRP A 215 6.98 14.18 10.31
C TRP A 215 6.23 13.46 11.44
N LEU A 216 6.84 13.21 12.60
CA LEU A 216 6.20 12.60 13.76
C LEU A 216 4.96 13.38 14.22
N LEU A 217 5.03 14.71 14.22
CA LEU A 217 3.89 15.55 14.58
C LEU A 217 2.72 15.36 13.61
N LYS A 218 2.99 15.32 12.31
CA LYS A 218 1.97 15.05 11.29
C LYS A 218 1.34 13.67 11.49
N GLN A 219 2.13 12.66 11.83
CA GLN A 219 1.65 11.32 12.11
C GLN A 219 0.66 11.31 13.28
N ASN A 220 1.04 11.93 14.38
CA ASN A 220 0.20 12.02 15.58
C ASN A 220 -1.11 12.78 15.30
N ILE A 221 -1.07 13.90 14.57
CA ILE A 221 -2.26 14.67 14.19
C ILE A 221 -3.19 13.83 13.31
N ARG A 222 -2.64 13.07 12.37
CA ARG A 222 -3.41 12.21 11.45
C ARG A 222 -4.15 11.12 12.21
N GLU A 223 -3.49 10.45 13.15
CA GLU A 223 -4.11 9.43 14.00
C GLU A 223 -5.21 10.00 14.91
N ILE A 224 -5.00 11.22 15.44
CA ILE A 224 -6.02 11.89 16.26
C ILE A 224 -7.26 12.20 15.40
N ARG A 225 -7.08 12.68 14.18
CA ARG A 225 -8.19 12.95 13.25
C ARG A 225 -8.98 11.68 12.91
N ILE A 226 -8.30 10.57 12.74
CA ILE A 226 -8.92 9.26 12.50
C ILE A 226 -9.80 8.87 13.71
N LYS A 227 -9.28 9.01 14.94
CA LYS A 227 -10.03 8.68 16.18
C LYS A 227 -11.18 9.61 16.50
N LEU A 228 -11.18 10.84 15.98
CA LEU A 228 -12.29 11.80 16.18
C LEU A 228 -13.36 11.67 15.09
N ALA A 229 -13.09 10.93 14.03
CA ALA A 229 -14.05 10.66 12.95
C ALA A 229 -14.83 9.34 13.17
N ASP A 230 -14.45 8.54 14.18
CA ASP A 230 -15.17 7.38 14.72
C ASP A 230 -16.16 7.84 15.84
#